data_86505e7b050b4bb556b7376734aed546
#
_entry.id   86505e7b050b4bb556b7376734aed546
#
_cell.length_a   1.000
_cell.length_b   1.000
_cell.length_c   1.000
_cell.angle_alpha   90.00
_cell.angle_beta   90.00
_cell.angle_gamma   90.00
#
_symmetry.space_group_name_H-M   'P 1'
#
loop_
_entity.id
_entity.type
_entity.pdbx_description
1 polymer ?
#
loop_
_entity_poly.entity_id
_entity_poly.type
_entity_poly.pdbx_seq_one_letter_code
_entity_poly.pdbx_strand_id
1 'polypeptide(L)'
;MYKRQIYTAADEIVEAGGEALPVICDIRNEDNVRDAINQTVDHFGGIDICINNASAIQLTNVTDTEMKRYDLMHQINGRGTYMVSKYCLPHLKKSNNPHILNLAPPLDMESKWFSGTVAYTMAKYTMSMCVLGMAEEFKEFGIAVNALWPRTAIATAAV
;
A
#
# COMPACT_ATOMS: atom_id res chain seq x y z
N MET A 1 19.33 1.76 7.88
CA MET A 1 19.34 0.83 6.74
C MET A 1 18.28 1.20 5.70
N TYR A 2 17.02 1.44 6.07
CA TYR A 2 15.94 1.79 5.11
C TYR A 2 16.13 3.11 4.36
N LYS A 3 16.66 4.16 4.98
CA LYS A 3 16.88 5.46 4.32
C LYS A 3 17.77 5.37 3.07
N ARG A 4 18.76 4.47 3.05
CA ARG A 4 19.68 4.30 1.92
C ARG A 4 18.97 3.65 0.71
N GLN A 5 17.99 2.80 0.93
CA GLN A 5 17.30 2.05 -0.13
C GLN A 5 16.42 2.93 -1.03
N ILE A 6 15.71 3.93 -0.48
CA ILE A 6 14.87 4.81 -1.30
C ILE A 6 15.69 5.74 -2.20
N TYR A 7 16.86 6.18 -1.76
CA TYR A 7 17.75 7.00 -2.58
C TYR A 7 18.38 6.17 -3.70
N THR A 8 18.84 4.95 -3.40
CA THR A 8 19.34 4.03 -4.43
C THR A 8 18.29 3.71 -5.48
N ALA A 9 17.04 3.46 -5.05
CA ALA A 9 15.93 3.23 -5.98
C ALA A 9 15.62 4.47 -6.85
N ALA A 10 15.71 5.66 -6.26
CA ALA A 10 15.56 6.90 -7.03
C ALA A 10 16.68 7.08 -8.07
N ASP A 11 17.94 6.81 -7.68
CA ASP A 11 19.09 6.88 -8.58
C ASP A 11 18.92 5.91 -9.76
N GLU A 12 18.49 4.66 -9.51
CA GLU A 12 18.21 3.66 -10.55
C GLU A 12 17.13 4.12 -11.54
N ILE A 13 16.08 4.79 -11.06
CA ILE A 13 15.01 5.35 -11.91
C ILE A 13 15.56 6.47 -12.79
N VAL A 14 16.37 7.36 -12.22
CA VAL A 14 16.99 8.47 -12.96
C VAL A 14 17.98 7.95 -14.00
N GLU A 15 18.81 6.96 -13.67
CA GLU A 15 19.71 6.30 -14.59
C GLU A 15 18.98 5.62 -15.77
N ALA A 16 17.76 5.12 -15.52
CA ALA A 16 16.89 4.57 -16.55
C ALA A 16 16.16 5.64 -17.39
N GLY A 17 16.41 6.94 -17.15
CA GLY A 17 15.81 8.06 -17.89
C GLY A 17 14.47 8.53 -17.34
N GLY A 18 14.06 8.09 -16.15
CA GLY A 18 12.89 8.56 -15.45
C GLY A 18 13.18 9.72 -14.49
N GLU A 19 12.15 10.18 -13.78
CA GLU A 19 12.25 11.17 -12.71
C GLU A 19 11.76 10.55 -11.41
N ALA A 20 12.43 10.82 -10.28
CA ALA A 20 12.09 10.26 -8.99
C ALA A 20 12.31 11.25 -7.85
N LEU A 21 11.36 11.30 -6.91
CA LEU A 21 11.44 12.06 -5.67
C LEU A 21 11.43 11.09 -4.48
N PRO A 22 12.56 10.80 -3.84
CA PRO A 22 12.60 9.94 -2.66
C PRO A 22 12.12 10.70 -1.42
N VAL A 23 10.99 10.28 -0.84
CA VAL A 23 10.40 10.89 0.37
C VAL A 23 10.37 9.88 1.51
N ILE A 24 10.91 10.26 2.68
CA ILE A 24 10.83 9.45 3.90
C ILE A 24 9.43 9.60 4.49
N CYS A 25 8.66 8.52 4.49
CA CYS A 25 7.29 8.52 5.00
C CYS A 25 7.02 7.26 5.85
N ASP A 26 6.51 7.46 7.05
CA ASP A 26 5.87 6.39 7.83
C ASP A 26 4.36 6.45 7.58
N ILE A 27 3.84 5.49 6.83
CA ILE A 27 2.42 5.46 6.45
C ILE A 27 1.46 5.22 7.63
N ARG A 28 1.96 4.98 8.85
CA ARG A 28 1.17 4.96 10.09
C ARG A 28 0.87 6.34 10.62
N ASN A 29 1.68 7.33 10.24
CA ASN A 29 1.57 8.72 10.68
C ASN A 29 0.87 9.55 9.59
N GLU A 30 -0.24 10.17 9.97
CA GLU A 30 -1.08 10.95 9.07
C GLU A 30 -0.36 12.17 8.49
N ASP A 31 0.38 12.90 9.33
CA ASP A 31 1.12 14.09 8.88
C ASP A 31 2.22 13.71 7.89
N ASN A 32 2.96 12.60 8.14
CA ASN A 32 3.95 12.10 7.20
C ASN A 32 3.35 11.76 5.84
N VAL A 33 2.15 11.15 5.81
CA VAL A 33 1.45 10.82 4.56
C VAL A 33 1.05 12.09 3.82
N ARG A 34 0.47 13.06 4.53
CA ARG A 34 0.07 14.34 3.93
C ARG A 34 1.26 15.10 3.37
N ASP A 35 2.35 15.16 4.13
CA ASP A 35 3.59 15.83 3.70
C ASP A 35 4.21 15.16 2.48
N ALA A 36 4.24 13.82 2.43
CA ALA A 36 4.75 13.09 1.27
C ALA A 36 3.90 13.34 0.02
N ILE A 37 2.59 13.37 0.15
CA ILE A 37 1.68 13.68 -0.94
C ILE A 37 1.85 15.12 -1.42
N ASN A 38 1.93 16.09 -0.51
CA ASN A 38 2.16 17.49 -0.86
C ASN A 38 3.48 17.67 -1.62
N GLN A 39 4.59 17.09 -1.12
CA GLN A 39 5.88 17.12 -1.80
C GLN A 39 5.80 16.50 -3.21
N THR A 40 5.07 15.39 -3.36
CA THR A 40 4.85 14.75 -4.67
C THR A 40 4.11 15.68 -5.62
N VAL A 41 3.04 16.31 -5.15
CA VAL A 41 2.22 17.23 -5.98
C VAL A 41 2.99 18.50 -6.33
N ASP A 42 3.74 19.05 -5.38
CA ASP A 42 4.57 20.25 -5.61
C ASP A 42 5.68 19.99 -6.64
N HIS A 43 6.23 18.76 -6.65
CA HIS A 43 7.32 18.39 -7.56
C HIS A 43 6.83 17.97 -8.96
N PHE A 44 5.81 17.12 -9.04
CA PHE A 44 5.31 16.54 -10.30
C PHE A 44 4.05 17.20 -10.85
N GLY A 45 3.41 18.11 -10.10
CA GLY A 45 2.19 18.80 -10.49
C GLY A 45 0.89 18.03 -10.23
N GLY A 46 0.94 16.75 -9.86
CA GLY A 46 -0.25 15.94 -9.59
C GLY A 46 0.07 14.49 -9.26
N ILE A 47 -0.99 13.67 -9.17
CA ILE A 47 -0.91 12.22 -8.95
C ILE A 47 -1.90 11.52 -9.88
N ASP A 48 -1.41 10.64 -10.74
CA ASP A 48 -2.23 9.81 -11.61
C ASP A 48 -2.41 8.40 -11.07
N ILE A 49 -1.38 7.86 -10.41
CA ILE A 49 -1.39 6.48 -9.92
C ILE A 49 -0.91 6.44 -8.46
N CYS A 50 -1.71 5.81 -7.60
CA CYS A 50 -1.33 5.50 -6.23
C CYS A 50 -1.09 3.99 -6.08
N ILE A 51 0.13 3.58 -5.69
CA ILE A 51 0.47 2.16 -5.49
C ILE A 51 0.71 1.89 -4.00
N ASN A 52 -0.20 1.15 -3.37
CA ASN A 52 -0.07 0.70 -1.98
C ASN A 52 0.69 -0.63 -1.93
N ASN A 53 2.01 -0.54 -1.91
CA ASN A 53 2.93 -1.68 -1.81
C ASN A 53 3.46 -1.91 -0.39
N ALA A 54 3.51 -0.88 0.45
CA ALA A 54 4.02 -0.99 1.80
C ALA A 54 3.24 -2.03 2.61
N SER A 55 3.95 -2.97 3.23
CA SER A 55 3.34 -4.06 3.98
C SER A 55 4.23 -4.46 5.16
N ALA A 56 3.59 -4.90 6.25
CA ALA A 56 4.24 -5.62 7.35
C ALA A 56 3.76 -7.07 7.35
N ILE A 57 4.70 -7.97 7.63
CA ILE A 57 4.47 -9.43 7.64
C ILE A 57 4.93 -10.04 8.95
N GLN A 58 4.13 -10.95 9.49
CA GLN A 58 4.47 -11.86 10.57
C GLN A 58 3.63 -13.13 10.40
N LEU A 59 4.30 -14.23 10.01
CA LEU A 59 3.64 -15.51 9.74
C LEU A 59 3.69 -16.40 10.98
N THR A 60 2.91 -16.02 12.02
CA THR A 60 2.78 -16.75 13.26
C THR A 60 1.31 -17.07 13.55
N ASN A 61 1.08 -18.15 14.28
CA ASN A 61 -0.24 -18.54 14.75
C ASN A 61 -0.75 -17.59 15.85
N VAL A 62 -1.99 -17.78 16.31
CA VAL A 62 -2.64 -16.91 17.29
C VAL A 62 -1.89 -16.88 18.64
N THR A 63 -1.36 -18.02 19.06
CA THR A 63 -0.63 -18.14 20.34
C THR A 63 0.68 -17.35 20.34
N ASP A 64 1.41 -17.37 19.22
CA ASP A 64 2.76 -16.84 19.11
C ASP A 64 2.80 -15.41 18.56
N THR A 65 1.65 -14.87 18.12
CA THR A 65 1.58 -13.51 17.60
C THR A 65 1.55 -12.50 18.74
N GLU A 66 2.65 -11.76 18.91
CA GLU A 66 2.69 -10.66 19.87
C GLU A 66 1.77 -9.50 19.39
N MET A 67 1.02 -8.89 20.34
CA MET A 67 0.09 -7.81 20.01
C MET A 67 0.75 -6.62 19.31
N LYS A 68 1.99 -6.27 19.64
CA LYS A 68 2.75 -5.22 18.92
C LYS A 68 2.94 -5.53 17.42
N ARG A 69 3.02 -6.82 17.06
CA ARG A 69 3.13 -7.27 15.65
C ARG A 69 1.77 -7.26 14.97
N TYR A 70 0.74 -7.69 15.69
CA TYR A 70 -0.64 -7.57 15.24
C TYR A 70 -0.95 -6.10 14.89
N ASP A 71 -0.73 -5.19 15.83
CA ASP A 71 -0.98 -3.75 15.66
C ASP A 71 -0.17 -3.17 14.48
N LEU A 72 1.12 -3.53 14.36
CA LEU A 72 1.97 -3.08 13.26
C LEU A 72 1.41 -3.52 11.90
N MET A 73 1.02 -4.79 11.76
CA MET A 73 0.44 -5.29 10.51
C MET A 73 -0.85 -4.57 10.14
N HIS A 74 -1.75 -4.37 11.10
CA HIS A 74 -3.02 -3.69 10.86
C HIS A 74 -2.84 -2.19 10.58
N GLN A 75 -1.92 -1.53 11.28
CA GLN A 75 -1.60 -0.12 11.04
C GLN A 75 -0.99 0.13 9.66
N ILE A 76 -0.11 -0.76 9.19
CA ILE A 76 0.54 -0.60 7.88
C ILE A 76 -0.38 -1.10 6.76
N ASN A 77 -0.82 -2.38 6.82
CA ASN A 77 -1.52 -3.00 5.71
C ASN A 77 -2.93 -2.40 5.51
N GLY A 78 -3.76 -2.36 6.56
CA GLY A 78 -5.13 -1.86 6.46
C GLY A 78 -5.21 -0.34 6.54
N ARG A 79 -4.87 0.21 7.71
CA ARG A 79 -5.01 1.64 7.97
C ARG A 79 -4.14 2.49 7.03
N GLY A 80 -2.89 2.07 6.79
CA GLY A 80 -1.96 2.78 5.91
C GLY A 80 -2.47 2.83 4.47
N THR A 81 -2.92 1.69 3.92
CA THR A 81 -3.53 1.62 2.58
C THR A 81 -4.74 2.55 2.46
N TYR A 82 -5.65 2.51 3.43
CA TYR A 82 -6.82 3.40 3.45
C TYR A 82 -6.40 4.87 3.47
N MET A 83 -5.47 5.22 4.37
CA MET A 83 -5.03 6.60 4.59
C MET A 83 -4.32 7.20 3.37
N VAL A 84 -3.38 6.45 2.77
CA VAL A 84 -2.67 6.91 1.56
C VAL A 84 -3.65 7.11 0.41
N SER A 85 -4.56 6.15 0.18
CA SER A 85 -5.59 6.26 -0.86
C SER A 85 -6.50 7.47 -0.63
N LYS A 86 -6.95 7.69 0.62
CA LYS A 86 -7.77 8.84 1.01
C LYS A 86 -7.10 10.18 0.67
N TYR A 87 -5.82 10.33 1.01
CA TYR A 87 -5.11 11.58 0.78
C TYR A 87 -4.65 11.80 -0.67
N CYS A 88 -4.50 10.74 -1.46
CA CYS A 88 -4.31 10.84 -2.91
C CYS A 88 -5.59 11.23 -3.65
N LEU A 89 -6.78 10.93 -3.11
CA LEU A 89 -8.07 11.09 -3.79
C LEU A 89 -8.32 12.48 -4.40
N PRO A 90 -8.06 13.62 -3.72
CA PRO A 90 -8.29 14.95 -4.30
C PRO A 90 -7.43 15.23 -5.55
N HIS A 91 -6.27 14.57 -5.67
CA HIS A 91 -5.35 14.71 -6.80
C HIS A 91 -5.72 13.74 -7.92
N LEU A 92 -6.06 12.49 -7.58
CA LEU A 92 -6.54 11.49 -8.53
C LEU A 92 -7.80 11.96 -9.28
N LYS A 93 -8.72 12.66 -8.60
CA LYS A 93 -9.92 13.26 -9.25
C LYS A 93 -9.59 14.27 -10.34
N LYS A 94 -8.37 14.79 -10.39
CA LYS A 94 -7.91 15.77 -11.42
C LYS A 94 -7.14 15.12 -12.55
N SER A 95 -6.81 13.83 -12.41
CA SER A 95 -6.06 13.06 -13.40
C SER A 95 -6.96 12.64 -14.57
N ASN A 96 -6.37 12.51 -15.75
CA ASN A 96 -7.05 11.99 -16.94
C ASN A 96 -7.13 10.45 -16.97
N ASN A 97 -6.33 9.76 -16.17
CA ASN A 97 -6.29 8.28 -16.09
C ASN A 97 -5.95 7.80 -14.67
N PRO A 98 -6.82 8.08 -13.68
CA PRO A 98 -6.51 7.84 -12.28
C PRO A 98 -6.64 6.37 -11.89
N HIS A 99 -5.64 5.87 -11.15
CA HIS A 99 -5.61 4.49 -10.65
C HIS A 99 -5.16 4.41 -9.20
N ILE A 100 -5.74 3.47 -8.45
CA ILE A 100 -5.22 2.98 -7.18
C ILE A 100 -4.92 1.48 -7.34
N LEU A 101 -3.69 1.07 -7.05
CA LEU A 101 -3.26 -0.32 -7.09
C LEU A 101 -2.80 -0.77 -5.70
N ASN A 102 -3.43 -1.80 -5.16
CA ASN A 102 -3.07 -2.39 -3.88
C ASN A 102 -2.39 -3.76 -4.09
N LEU A 103 -1.22 -3.98 -3.49
CA LEU A 103 -0.58 -5.30 -3.46
C LEU A 103 -1.28 -6.17 -2.40
N ALA A 104 -2.40 -6.78 -2.80
CA ALA A 104 -3.34 -7.43 -1.89
C ALA A 104 -3.86 -8.75 -2.48
N PRO A 105 -4.11 -9.78 -1.65
CA PRO A 105 -4.58 -11.08 -2.12
C PRO A 105 -6.04 -11.04 -2.57
N PRO A 106 -6.53 -12.04 -3.33
CA PRO A 106 -7.96 -12.21 -3.54
C PRO A 106 -8.67 -12.51 -2.21
N LEU A 107 -9.93 -12.08 -2.09
CA LEU A 107 -10.76 -12.43 -0.94
C LEU A 107 -11.31 -13.84 -1.11
N ASP A 108 -10.78 -14.77 -0.35
CA ASP A 108 -11.25 -16.15 -0.25
C ASP A 108 -11.48 -16.48 1.24
N MET A 109 -12.72 -16.73 1.61
CA MET A 109 -13.13 -16.92 3.01
C MET A 109 -13.00 -18.36 3.51
N GLU A 110 -12.34 -19.26 2.74
CA GLU A 110 -12.03 -20.60 3.24
C GLU A 110 -11.07 -20.55 4.42
N SER A 111 -11.39 -21.30 5.47
CA SER A 111 -10.63 -21.30 6.75
C SER A 111 -9.13 -21.65 6.58
N LYS A 112 -8.78 -22.41 5.54
CA LYS A 112 -7.40 -22.78 5.23
C LYS A 112 -6.48 -21.56 5.03
N TRP A 113 -7.02 -20.42 4.53
CA TRP A 113 -6.25 -19.19 4.28
C TRP A 113 -6.00 -18.37 5.55
N PHE A 114 -6.75 -18.66 6.61
CA PHE A 114 -6.61 -18.02 7.91
C PHE A 114 -5.79 -18.88 8.88
N SER A 115 -5.86 -20.22 8.73
CA SER A 115 -5.21 -21.15 9.64
C SER A 115 -3.70 -20.93 9.67
N GLY A 116 -3.16 -20.76 10.89
CA GLY A 116 -1.73 -20.56 11.12
C GLY A 116 -1.21 -19.12 10.95
N THR A 117 -1.97 -18.22 10.32
CA THR A 117 -1.55 -16.83 10.08
C THR A 117 -2.69 -15.83 10.20
N VAL A 118 -3.60 -16.05 11.15
CA VAL A 118 -4.86 -15.27 11.29
C VAL A 118 -4.61 -13.76 11.25
N ALA A 119 -3.68 -13.26 12.07
CA ALA A 119 -3.40 -11.82 12.15
C ALA A 119 -2.91 -11.24 10.83
N TYR A 120 -2.01 -11.94 10.13
CA TYR A 120 -1.49 -11.49 8.84
C TYR A 120 -2.55 -11.55 7.75
N THR A 121 -3.31 -12.65 7.66
CA THR A 121 -4.38 -12.80 6.67
C THR A 121 -5.44 -11.71 6.84
N MET A 122 -5.89 -11.45 8.08
CA MET A 122 -6.82 -10.36 8.36
C MET A 122 -6.26 -9.01 7.90
N ALA A 123 -5.01 -8.70 8.24
CA ALA A 123 -4.37 -7.43 7.86
C ALA A 123 -4.25 -7.28 6.33
N LYS A 124 -3.92 -8.35 5.60
CA LYS A 124 -3.86 -8.34 4.13
C LYS A 124 -5.24 -8.24 3.49
N TYR A 125 -6.24 -8.91 4.06
CA TYR A 125 -7.63 -8.83 3.57
C TYR A 125 -8.23 -7.45 3.73
N THR A 126 -7.84 -6.67 4.75
CA THR A 126 -8.29 -5.27 4.85
C THR A 126 -7.83 -4.42 3.66
N MET A 127 -6.65 -4.69 3.07
CA MET A 127 -6.23 -4.04 1.82
C MET A 127 -7.15 -4.40 0.66
N SER A 128 -7.56 -5.67 0.56
CA SER A 128 -8.48 -6.15 -0.48
C SER A 128 -9.90 -5.61 -0.29
N MET A 129 -10.34 -5.48 0.97
CA MET A 129 -11.62 -4.83 1.30
C MET A 129 -11.62 -3.35 0.91
N CYS A 130 -10.48 -2.65 1.07
CA CYS A 130 -10.32 -1.28 0.55
C CYS A 130 -10.51 -1.24 -0.97
N VAL A 131 -9.95 -2.21 -1.71
CA VAL A 131 -10.17 -2.29 -3.17
C VAL A 131 -11.65 -2.46 -3.48
N LEU A 132 -12.32 -3.41 -2.83
CA LEU A 132 -13.73 -3.71 -3.08
C LEU A 132 -14.63 -2.49 -2.84
N GLY A 133 -14.46 -1.81 -1.70
CA GLY A 133 -15.27 -0.65 -1.34
C GLY A 133 -14.93 0.58 -2.17
N MET A 134 -13.64 0.91 -2.29
CA MET A 134 -13.20 2.11 -3.01
C MET A 134 -13.45 2.02 -4.52
N ALA A 135 -13.41 0.81 -5.12
CA ALA A 135 -13.72 0.64 -6.54
C ALA A 135 -15.14 1.07 -6.88
N GLU A 136 -16.11 0.78 -6.03
CA GLU A 136 -17.50 1.22 -6.23
C GLU A 136 -17.70 2.70 -5.85
N GLU A 137 -17.12 3.12 -4.70
CA GLU A 137 -17.26 4.50 -4.22
C GLU A 137 -16.63 5.53 -5.19
N PHE A 138 -15.50 5.19 -5.83
CA PHE A 138 -14.77 6.13 -6.69
C PHE A 138 -15.12 6.01 -8.18
N LYS A 139 -16.06 5.13 -8.52
CA LYS A 139 -16.53 4.90 -9.90
C LYS A 139 -17.08 6.17 -10.56
N GLU A 140 -17.82 6.97 -9.78
CA GLU A 140 -18.35 8.24 -10.29
C GLU A 140 -17.26 9.25 -10.71
N PHE A 141 -16.03 9.11 -10.18
CA PHE A 141 -14.89 9.95 -10.51
C PHE A 141 -14.00 9.33 -11.59
N GLY A 142 -14.38 8.18 -12.16
CA GLY A 142 -13.60 7.47 -13.15
C GLY A 142 -12.29 6.87 -12.65
N ILE A 143 -12.14 6.70 -11.32
CA ILE A 143 -10.92 6.17 -10.70
C ILE A 143 -10.98 4.63 -10.68
N ALA A 144 -10.04 3.97 -11.36
CA ALA A 144 -9.90 2.53 -11.28
C ALA A 144 -9.19 2.12 -9.97
N VAL A 145 -9.77 1.16 -9.23
CA VAL A 145 -9.15 0.62 -8.00
C VAL A 145 -9.02 -0.88 -8.14
N ASN A 146 -7.78 -1.38 -8.09
CA ASN A 146 -7.48 -2.78 -8.36
C ASN A 146 -6.55 -3.39 -7.32
N ALA A 147 -6.61 -4.72 -7.20
CA ALA A 147 -5.65 -5.53 -6.45
C ALA A 147 -4.70 -6.26 -7.40
N LEU A 148 -3.44 -6.35 -7.02
CA LEU A 148 -2.45 -7.18 -7.69
C LEU A 148 -1.86 -8.18 -6.71
N TRP A 149 -1.83 -9.45 -7.13
CA TRP A 149 -1.15 -10.53 -6.40
C TRP A 149 -0.38 -11.43 -7.36
N PRO A 150 0.79 -11.93 -6.96
CA PRO A 150 1.53 -12.89 -7.77
C PRO A 150 0.86 -14.27 -7.74
N ARG A 151 1.01 -15.05 -8.83
CA ARG A 151 0.56 -16.45 -8.88
C ARG A 151 1.49 -17.40 -8.13
N THR A 152 2.70 -16.95 -7.84
CA THR A 152 3.76 -17.74 -7.18
C THR A 152 4.32 -16.97 -5.99
N ALA A 153 4.98 -17.67 -5.07
CA ALA A 153 5.76 -17.00 -4.03
C ALA A 153 6.93 -16.23 -4.65
N ILE A 154 7.10 -14.98 -4.25
CA ILE A 154 8.23 -14.13 -4.65
C ILE A 154 9.23 -14.15 -3.51
N ALA A 155 10.43 -14.69 -3.76
CA ALA A 155 11.52 -14.66 -2.79
C ALA A 155 12.04 -13.23 -2.64
N THR A 156 11.73 -12.62 -1.52
CA THR A 156 12.20 -11.27 -1.14
C THR A 156 12.85 -11.33 0.25
N ALA A 157 13.55 -10.27 0.62
CA ALA A 157 14.13 -10.14 1.98
C ALA A 157 13.07 -10.04 3.11
N ALA A 158 11.79 -10.05 2.77
CA ALA A 158 10.67 -9.99 3.71
C ALA A 158 10.09 -11.38 4.07
N VAL A 159 10.56 -12.45 3.40
CA VAL A 159 10.12 -13.85 3.57
C VAL A 159 11.28 -14.71 4.05
#